data_9fd5a9463e6bac3633a844456aadcddd
#
_entry.id   9fd5a9463e6bac3633a844456aadcddd
#
_cell.length_a   1.000
_cell.length_b   1.000
_cell.length_c   1.000
_cell.angle_alpha   90.00
_cell.angle_beta   90.00
_cell.angle_gamma   90.00
#
_symmetry.space_group_name_H-M   'P 1'
#
loop_
_entity.id
_entity.type
_entity.pdbx_description
1 polymer ?
#
loop_
_entity_poly.entity_id
_entity_poly.type
_entity_poly.pdbx_seq_one_letter_code
_entity_poly.pdbx_strand_id
1 'polypeptide(L)'
;MTLIPARELVNTALTAHTERWGYIWGKSGQVWTQAQQDKATRDMTVRYGQQWVGRKVADCSGLLVWAFKQLGGSIYHGSNTMWNKYCTDQGGLAGVVKIRPGTAVFMLKDGNRHHVGLYIGDGMCIEAQGTRTGVVQSHLSRWDEWGELVGVDYSGVPYDTVEIGLRTIRKGDSGADVRTAQELLVAAGYDVGKIDGIFGANTLSAVRAFQHDHGLTPDGIIGAKTWAALKATEDDGEIKPEDVPVEDGEAIAWDSMTLEEKVEDLHKRLMAAEGGESRG
;
A
#
# COMPACT_ATOMS: atom_id res chain seq x y z
N MET A 1 -5.34 -20.01 -16.16
CA MET A 1 -4.59 -18.82 -16.63
C MET A 1 -3.14 -19.03 -16.22
N THR A 2 -2.19 -18.85 -17.14
CA THR A 2 -0.77 -18.87 -16.76
C THR A 2 -0.48 -17.60 -15.97
N LEU A 3 0.14 -17.74 -14.81
CA LEU A 3 0.56 -16.60 -13.98
C LEU A 3 1.75 -15.89 -14.64
N ILE A 4 1.82 -14.58 -14.52
CA ILE A 4 2.91 -13.74 -15.00
C ILE A 4 4.01 -13.72 -13.94
N PRO A 5 5.25 -14.16 -14.22
CA PRO A 5 6.34 -14.02 -13.25
C PRO A 5 6.57 -12.55 -12.89
N ALA A 6 6.62 -12.23 -11.58
CA ALA A 6 6.77 -10.86 -11.11
C ALA A 6 8.01 -10.17 -11.69
N ARG A 7 9.12 -10.89 -11.85
CA ARG A 7 10.35 -10.36 -12.47
C ARG A 7 10.17 -9.97 -13.94
N GLU A 8 9.39 -10.75 -14.70
CA GLU A 8 9.08 -10.41 -16.10
C GLU A 8 8.18 -9.19 -16.20
N LEU A 9 7.21 -9.07 -15.28
CA LEU A 9 6.37 -7.87 -15.19
C LEU A 9 7.20 -6.60 -14.94
N VAL A 10 8.14 -6.68 -13.98
CA VAL A 10 9.08 -5.57 -13.68
C VAL A 10 9.95 -5.24 -14.90
N ASN A 11 10.59 -6.24 -15.51
CA ASN A 11 11.44 -6.02 -16.68
C ASN A 11 10.66 -5.42 -17.85
N THR A 12 9.45 -5.90 -18.09
CA THR A 12 8.58 -5.35 -19.13
C THR A 12 8.23 -3.90 -18.86
N ALA A 13 7.82 -3.55 -17.63
CA ALA A 13 7.51 -2.18 -17.27
C ALA A 13 8.74 -1.25 -17.42
N LEU A 14 9.94 -1.72 -17.05
CA LEU A 14 11.20 -0.97 -17.17
C LEU A 14 11.56 -0.62 -18.62
N THR A 15 11.11 -1.39 -19.63
CA THR A 15 11.34 -1.06 -21.05
C THR A 15 10.70 0.28 -21.41
N ALA A 16 9.56 0.63 -20.81
CA ALA A 16 8.90 1.91 -21.06
C ALA A 16 9.76 3.10 -20.57
N HIS A 17 10.51 2.94 -19.47
CA HIS A 17 11.47 3.95 -19.01
C HIS A 17 12.68 4.03 -19.94
N THR A 18 13.28 2.90 -20.32
CA THR A 18 14.44 2.83 -21.23
C THR A 18 14.11 3.43 -22.60
N GLU A 19 12.90 3.15 -23.12
CA GLU A 19 12.41 3.70 -24.39
C GLU A 19 11.91 5.15 -24.24
N ARG A 20 11.95 5.76 -23.02
CA ARG A 20 11.51 7.13 -22.74
C ARG A 20 10.07 7.40 -23.17
N TRP A 21 9.14 6.59 -22.69
CA TRP A 21 7.73 6.79 -22.99
C TRP A 21 7.17 8.05 -22.35
N GLY A 22 6.22 8.64 -23.06
CA GLY A 22 5.46 9.77 -22.54
C GLY A 22 4.27 9.35 -21.69
N TYR A 23 3.67 10.36 -21.07
CA TYR A 23 2.39 10.20 -20.39
C TYR A 23 1.29 10.90 -21.18
N ILE A 24 0.26 10.15 -21.53
CA ILE A 24 -1.01 10.70 -22.04
C ILE A 24 -2.15 9.94 -21.37
N TRP A 25 -3.05 10.65 -20.76
CA TRP A 25 -4.19 10.08 -20.04
C TRP A 25 -5.05 9.17 -20.96
N GLY A 26 -5.45 7.99 -20.45
CA GLY A 26 -6.24 7.01 -21.17
C GLY A 26 -5.44 6.20 -22.21
N LYS A 27 -4.12 6.26 -22.20
CA LYS A 27 -3.25 5.51 -23.11
C LYS A 27 -2.53 4.35 -22.41
N SER A 28 -2.23 3.30 -23.18
CA SER A 28 -1.60 2.07 -22.71
C SER A 28 -0.65 1.48 -23.77
N GLY A 29 0.42 2.23 -24.10
CA GLY A 29 1.51 1.78 -24.97
C GLY A 29 1.38 2.12 -26.46
N GLN A 30 0.38 2.88 -26.87
CA GLN A 30 0.25 3.35 -28.26
C GLN A 30 1.24 4.46 -28.57
N VAL A 31 1.63 4.58 -29.85
CA VAL A 31 2.38 5.74 -30.33
C VAL A 31 1.46 6.97 -30.38
N TRP A 32 1.91 8.08 -29.78
CA TRP A 32 1.20 9.36 -29.83
C TRP A 32 1.48 10.05 -31.14
N THR A 33 0.46 10.33 -31.95
CA THR A 33 0.59 10.91 -33.27
C THR A 33 0.32 12.43 -33.26
N GLN A 34 0.83 13.16 -34.27
CA GLN A 34 0.53 14.59 -34.42
C GLN A 34 -0.97 14.82 -34.56
N ALA A 35 -1.67 14.00 -35.34
CA ALA A 35 -3.12 14.12 -35.51
C ALA A 35 -3.91 13.94 -34.18
N GLN A 36 -3.39 13.16 -33.24
CA GLN A 36 -3.97 13.04 -31.89
C GLN A 36 -3.63 14.25 -31.02
N GLN A 37 -2.41 14.78 -31.15
CA GLN A 37 -2.00 15.99 -30.43
C GLN A 37 -2.82 17.21 -30.88
N ASP A 38 -3.05 17.37 -32.17
CA ASP A 38 -3.83 18.48 -32.73
C ASP A 38 -5.31 18.46 -32.28
N LYS A 39 -5.82 17.28 -31.90
CA LYS A 39 -7.17 17.05 -31.37
C LYS A 39 -7.23 17.00 -29.84
N ALA A 40 -6.12 17.24 -29.17
CA ALA A 40 -6.08 17.17 -27.70
C ALA A 40 -6.91 18.31 -27.07
N THR A 41 -7.72 17.95 -26.09
CA THR A 41 -8.58 18.89 -25.35
C THR A 41 -8.22 19.02 -23.87
N ARG A 42 -7.50 18.03 -23.31
CA ARG A 42 -7.06 18.09 -21.91
C ARG A 42 -5.91 19.08 -21.78
N ASP A 43 -6.03 20.00 -20.87
CA ASP A 43 -5.08 21.11 -20.64
C ASP A 43 -3.61 20.65 -20.60
N MET A 44 -3.30 19.63 -19.78
CA MET A 44 -1.92 19.10 -19.67
C MET A 44 -1.44 18.47 -20.99
N THR A 45 -2.31 17.80 -21.76
CA THR A 45 -1.96 17.23 -23.05
C THR A 45 -1.74 18.32 -24.11
N VAL A 46 -2.58 19.35 -24.11
CA VAL A 46 -2.40 20.51 -25.00
C VAL A 46 -1.06 21.18 -24.74
N ARG A 47 -0.71 21.41 -23.47
CA ARG A 47 0.53 22.14 -23.10
C ARG A 47 1.80 21.30 -23.29
N TYR A 48 1.77 20.03 -22.97
CA TYR A 48 2.99 19.21 -22.85
C TYR A 48 3.00 17.96 -23.72
N GLY A 49 1.90 17.62 -24.39
CA GLY A 49 1.80 16.39 -25.19
C GLY A 49 2.63 16.39 -26.45
N GLN A 50 2.95 17.59 -27.01
CA GLN A 50 3.72 17.74 -28.25
C GLN A 50 5.10 17.05 -28.17
N GLN A 51 5.75 17.07 -27.02
CA GLN A 51 7.06 16.42 -26.82
C GLN A 51 7.02 14.88 -26.97
N TRP A 52 5.82 14.30 -26.89
CA TRP A 52 5.61 12.86 -26.97
C TRP A 52 5.19 12.36 -28.36
N VAL A 53 4.97 13.26 -29.31
CA VAL A 53 4.63 12.87 -30.69
C VAL A 53 5.74 11.99 -31.26
N GLY A 54 5.33 10.85 -31.82
CA GLY A 54 6.23 9.81 -32.34
C GLY A 54 6.72 8.81 -31.28
N ARG A 55 6.40 9.02 -29.99
CA ARG A 55 6.77 8.11 -28.89
C ARG A 55 5.59 7.31 -28.40
N LYS A 56 5.86 6.13 -27.84
CA LYS A 56 4.85 5.38 -27.08
C LYS A 56 4.46 6.17 -25.82
N VAL A 57 3.20 6.07 -25.42
CA VAL A 57 2.63 6.77 -24.25
C VAL A 57 1.72 5.85 -23.45
N ALA A 58 1.68 6.07 -22.15
CA ALA A 58 0.75 5.42 -21.24
C ALA A 58 0.29 6.41 -20.16
N ASP A 59 -0.85 6.19 -19.51
CA ASP A 59 -1.11 6.78 -18.20
C ASP A 59 -0.67 5.82 -17.08
N CYS A 60 -0.89 6.20 -15.82
CA CYS A 60 -0.38 5.44 -14.67
C CYS A 60 -0.83 3.97 -14.67
N SER A 61 -2.13 3.71 -14.81
CA SER A 61 -2.66 2.35 -14.89
C SER A 61 -2.46 1.71 -16.27
N GLY A 62 -2.40 2.52 -17.31
CA GLY A 62 -2.14 2.07 -18.69
C GLY A 62 -0.75 1.47 -18.88
N LEU A 63 0.25 1.87 -18.11
CA LEU A 63 1.56 1.24 -18.10
C LEU A 63 1.47 -0.21 -17.63
N LEU A 64 0.73 -0.48 -16.55
CA LEU A 64 0.51 -1.83 -16.04
C LEU A 64 -0.34 -2.66 -17.01
N VAL A 65 -1.41 -2.08 -17.55
CA VAL A 65 -2.27 -2.74 -18.58
C VAL A 65 -1.44 -3.18 -19.77
N TRP A 66 -0.55 -2.32 -20.26
CA TRP A 66 0.34 -2.66 -21.35
C TRP A 66 1.31 -3.78 -20.97
N ALA A 67 1.96 -3.69 -19.80
CA ALA A 67 2.92 -4.70 -19.37
C ALA A 67 2.27 -6.09 -19.22
N PHE A 68 1.08 -6.16 -18.60
CA PHE A 68 0.30 -7.40 -18.53
C PHE A 68 -0.01 -7.96 -19.92
N LYS A 69 -0.44 -7.12 -20.85
CA LYS A 69 -0.78 -7.53 -22.22
C LYS A 69 0.42 -8.10 -22.98
N GLN A 70 1.63 -7.53 -22.79
CA GLN A 70 2.85 -8.06 -23.40
C GLN A 70 3.16 -9.49 -22.94
N LEU A 71 2.76 -9.82 -21.71
CA LEU A 71 3.00 -11.13 -21.08
C LEU A 71 1.78 -12.08 -21.17
N GLY A 72 0.82 -11.77 -22.06
CA GLY A 72 -0.36 -12.61 -22.31
C GLY A 72 -1.44 -12.52 -21.24
N GLY A 73 -1.30 -11.60 -20.28
CA GLY A 73 -2.27 -11.34 -19.21
C GLY A 73 -3.19 -10.15 -19.51
N SER A 74 -4.05 -9.86 -18.54
CA SER A 74 -4.93 -8.69 -18.58
C SER A 74 -5.19 -8.16 -17.17
N ILE A 75 -5.28 -6.85 -17.04
CA ILE A 75 -5.67 -6.15 -15.81
C ILE A 75 -6.53 -4.95 -16.19
N TYR A 76 -7.42 -4.53 -15.29
CA TYR A 76 -8.32 -3.42 -15.57
C TYR A 76 -7.57 -2.07 -15.56
N HIS A 77 -8.00 -1.16 -16.45
CA HIS A 77 -7.43 0.18 -16.57
C HIS A 77 -8.10 1.14 -15.56
N GLY A 78 -7.45 1.37 -14.42
CA GLY A 78 -7.92 2.28 -13.37
C GLY A 78 -7.43 1.87 -11.97
N SER A 79 -6.72 2.78 -11.31
CA SER A 79 -6.04 2.54 -10.02
C SER A 79 -6.97 2.11 -8.88
N ASN A 80 -8.14 2.76 -8.70
CA ASN A 80 -9.12 2.34 -7.69
C ASN A 80 -9.67 0.93 -7.97
N THR A 81 -9.92 0.58 -9.23
CA THR A 81 -10.40 -0.76 -9.59
C THR A 81 -9.30 -1.80 -9.41
N MET A 82 -8.04 -1.46 -9.75
CA MET A 82 -6.90 -2.34 -9.48
C MET A 82 -6.81 -2.66 -8.00
N TRP A 83 -6.85 -1.66 -7.13
CA TRP A 83 -6.86 -1.85 -5.69
C TRP A 83 -8.01 -2.75 -5.21
N ASN A 84 -9.24 -2.42 -5.56
CA ASN A 84 -10.43 -3.07 -5.00
C ASN A 84 -10.65 -4.49 -5.54
N LYS A 85 -10.18 -4.82 -6.75
CA LYS A 85 -10.53 -6.07 -7.43
C LYS A 85 -9.34 -6.90 -7.90
N TYR A 86 -8.16 -6.31 -7.97
CA TYR A 86 -6.98 -6.96 -8.55
C TYR A 86 -5.78 -7.02 -7.60
N CYS A 87 -5.95 -6.64 -6.35
CA CYS A 87 -4.94 -6.86 -5.30
C CYS A 87 -5.42 -7.96 -4.35
N THR A 88 -4.56 -8.94 -4.07
CA THR A 88 -4.84 -10.08 -3.17
C THR A 88 -4.36 -9.82 -1.75
N ASP A 89 -3.15 -9.28 -1.62
CA ASP A 89 -2.54 -8.85 -0.37
C ASP A 89 -2.27 -7.35 -0.45
N GLN A 90 -2.59 -6.61 0.61
CA GLN A 90 -2.62 -5.16 0.57
C GLN A 90 -2.15 -4.58 1.91
N GLY A 91 -1.46 -3.44 1.85
CA GLY A 91 -1.01 -2.77 3.06
C GLY A 91 -0.64 -1.30 2.86
N GLY A 92 -0.40 -0.62 3.97
CA GLY A 92 0.13 0.73 3.99
C GLY A 92 1.66 0.75 3.78
N LEU A 93 2.16 1.89 3.30
CA LEU A 93 3.59 2.14 3.10
C LEU A 93 4.09 3.13 4.17
N ALA A 94 4.20 2.66 5.41
CA ALA A 94 4.73 3.44 6.52
C ALA A 94 5.54 2.55 7.47
N GLY A 95 6.59 3.08 8.09
CA GLY A 95 7.46 2.32 8.98
C GLY A 95 8.29 1.26 8.23
N VAL A 96 8.45 0.09 8.81
CA VAL A 96 9.16 -1.04 8.19
C VAL A 96 8.18 -1.87 7.37
N VAL A 97 8.39 -1.90 6.08
CA VAL A 97 7.51 -2.58 5.13
C VAL A 97 8.27 -3.74 4.47
N LYS A 98 7.61 -4.90 4.37
CA LYS A 98 8.05 -6.01 3.55
C LYS A 98 7.27 -6.01 2.24
N ILE A 99 7.94 -5.83 1.12
CA ILE A 99 7.34 -5.72 -0.21
C ILE A 99 8.16 -6.46 -1.25
N ARG A 100 7.53 -7.06 -2.25
CA ARG A 100 8.22 -7.81 -3.31
C ARG A 100 8.21 -7.03 -4.62
N PRO A 101 9.29 -7.06 -5.43
CA PRO A 101 9.25 -6.56 -6.80
C PRO A 101 8.08 -7.14 -7.61
N GLY A 102 7.40 -6.30 -8.37
CA GLY A 102 6.17 -6.66 -9.10
C GLY A 102 4.86 -6.32 -8.36
N THR A 103 4.96 -5.81 -7.13
CA THR A 103 3.81 -5.31 -6.35
C THR A 103 3.38 -3.93 -6.86
N ALA A 104 2.07 -3.71 -7.02
CA ALA A 104 1.55 -2.39 -7.35
C ALA A 104 1.64 -1.44 -6.13
N VAL A 105 1.91 -0.17 -6.38
CA VAL A 105 1.94 0.88 -5.37
C VAL A 105 0.97 2.00 -5.73
N PHE A 106 0.34 2.60 -4.73
CA PHE A 106 -0.76 3.56 -4.94
C PHE A 106 -0.55 4.84 -4.17
N MET A 107 -0.95 5.97 -4.76
CA MET A 107 -1.04 7.26 -4.07
C MET A 107 -2.49 7.58 -3.74
N LEU A 108 -2.72 8.00 -2.50
CA LEU A 108 -4.03 8.42 -2.00
C LEU A 108 -4.24 9.92 -2.12
N LYS A 109 -5.45 10.29 -2.50
CA LYS A 109 -5.95 11.66 -2.38
C LYS A 109 -7.43 11.61 -2.04
N ASP A 110 -7.83 12.22 -0.93
CA ASP A 110 -9.22 12.26 -0.47
C ASP A 110 -9.87 10.85 -0.42
N GLY A 111 -9.12 9.85 0.07
CA GLY A 111 -9.55 8.45 0.15
C GLY A 111 -9.57 7.68 -1.19
N ASN A 112 -9.22 8.32 -2.31
CA ASN A 112 -9.17 7.69 -3.62
C ASN A 112 -7.73 7.43 -4.06
N ARG A 113 -7.49 6.27 -4.67
CA ARG A 113 -6.21 5.94 -5.31
C ARG A 113 -6.17 6.61 -6.67
N HIS A 114 -5.62 7.81 -6.72
CA HIS A 114 -5.58 8.63 -7.93
C HIS A 114 -4.39 8.33 -8.84
N HIS A 115 -3.42 7.52 -8.36
CA HIS A 115 -2.22 7.14 -9.08
C HIS A 115 -1.78 5.73 -8.73
N VAL A 116 -1.11 5.06 -9.67
CA VAL A 116 -0.55 3.71 -9.50
C VAL A 116 0.80 3.60 -10.20
N GLY A 117 1.70 2.86 -9.57
CA GLY A 117 3.01 2.45 -10.11
C GLY A 117 3.27 0.99 -9.82
N LEU A 118 4.48 0.54 -10.10
CA LEU A 118 4.95 -0.81 -9.84
C LEU A 118 6.26 -0.74 -9.04
N TYR A 119 6.33 -1.44 -7.93
CA TYR A 119 7.58 -1.60 -7.18
C TYR A 119 8.53 -2.49 -7.95
N ILE A 120 9.78 -2.04 -8.14
CA ILE A 120 10.80 -2.71 -8.97
C ILE A 120 11.97 -3.27 -8.17
N GLY A 121 11.98 -3.07 -6.85
CA GLY A 121 13.06 -3.48 -5.94
C GLY A 121 13.88 -2.30 -5.43
N ASP A 122 14.72 -2.54 -4.43
CA ASP A 122 15.69 -1.58 -3.86
C ASP A 122 15.06 -0.23 -3.45
N GLY A 123 13.83 -0.24 -2.95
CA GLY A 123 13.11 0.98 -2.56
C GLY A 123 12.66 1.86 -3.73
N MET A 124 12.67 1.34 -4.97
CA MET A 124 12.32 2.07 -6.17
C MET A 124 11.05 1.55 -6.83
N CYS A 125 10.34 2.45 -7.48
CA CYS A 125 9.12 2.19 -8.25
C CYS A 125 9.27 2.73 -9.67
N ILE A 126 8.51 2.16 -10.62
CA ILE A 126 8.32 2.71 -11.96
C ILE A 126 6.88 3.19 -12.10
N GLU A 127 6.70 4.36 -12.70
CA GLU A 127 5.40 5.00 -12.87
C GLU A 127 5.34 5.80 -14.19
N ALA A 128 4.17 5.85 -14.81
CA ALA A 128 3.87 6.89 -15.78
C ALA A 128 3.32 8.09 -15.00
N GLN A 129 4.20 9.05 -14.67
CA GLN A 129 3.97 10.07 -13.66
C GLN A 129 3.04 11.20 -14.12
N GLY A 130 3.24 11.70 -15.32
CA GLY A 130 2.43 12.80 -15.85
C GLY A 130 2.90 13.30 -17.22
N THR A 131 2.05 14.09 -17.90
CA THR A 131 2.30 14.53 -19.28
C THR A 131 3.60 15.35 -19.43
N ARG A 132 4.07 15.95 -18.35
CA ARG A 132 5.31 16.73 -18.35
C ARG A 132 6.57 15.87 -18.25
N THR A 133 6.50 14.77 -17.53
CA THR A 133 7.66 13.94 -17.14
C THR A 133 7.73 12.59 -17.86
N GLY A 134 6.57 12.01 -18.29
CA GLY A 134 6.50 10.70 -18.91
C GLY A 134 6.66 9.56 -17.90
N VAL A 135 7.29 8.48 -18.34
CA VAL A 135 7.60 7.31 -17.51
C VAL A 135 8.94 7.53 -16.81
N VAL A 136 8.90 7.44 -15.48
CA VAL A 136 10.06 7.71 -14.60
C VAL A 136 10.18 6.65 -13.51
N GLN A 137 11.34 6.61 -12.86
CA GLN A 137 11.51 5.91 -11.59
C GLN A 137 11.33 6.88 -10.43
N SER A 138 10.79 6.41 -9.31
CA SER A 138 10.58 7.19 -8.09
C SER A 138 10.83 6.34 -6.85
N HIS A 139 11.10 6.99 -5.71
CA HIS A 139 11.28 6.30 -4.44
C HIS A 139 9.95 5.77 -3.89
N LEU A 140 9.99 4.58 -3.26
CA LEU A 140 8.85 3.95 -2.59
C LEU A 140 8.25 4.86 -1.50
N SER A 141 9.05 5.68 -0.84
CA SER A 141 8.61 6.63 0.20
C SER A 141 7.63 7.72 -0.28
N ARG A 142 7.39 7.83 -1.59
CA ARG A 142 6.38 8.74 -2.16
C ARG A 142 4.99 8.15 -2.22
N TRP A 143 4.87 6.85 -2.00
CA TRP A 143 3.65 6.08 -2.15
C TRP A 143 2.98 5.85 -0.80
N ASP A 144 1.67 5.62 -0.80
CA ASP A 144 0.86 5.50 0.41
C ASP A 144 0.48 4.05 0.71
N GLU A 145 0.22 3.24 -0.32
CA GLU A 145 -0.26 1.87 -0.18
C GLU A 145 0.37 0.95 -1.22
N TRP A 146 0.35 -0.35 -0.94
CA TRP A 146 0.82 -1.40 -1.83
C TRP A 146 -0.18 -2.54 -1.94
N GLY A 147 -0.18 -3.28 -3.06
CA GLY A 147 -0.99 -4.47 -3.25
C GLY A 147 -0.38 -5.45 -4.24
N GLU A 148 -0.34 -6.74 -3.88
CA GLU A 148 0.08 -7.80 -4.79
C GLU A 148 -0.99 -8.07 -5.83
N LEU A 149 -0.60 -8.11 -7.09
CA LEU A 149 -1.54 -8.17 -8.21
C LEU A 149 -2.00 -9.59 -8.51
N VAL A 150 -3.31 -9.78 -8.65
CA VAL A 150 -3.90 -11.02 -9.17
C VAL A 150 -3.31 -11.35 -10.54
N GLY A 151 -2.98 -12.63 -10.76
CA GLY A 151 -2.39 -13.10 -12.02
C GLY A 151 -0.87 -12.95 -12.09
N VAL A 152 -0.23 -12.46 -11.03
CA VAL A 152 1.23 -12.39 -10.90
C VAL A 152 1.72 -13.52 -10.02
N ASP A 153 2.78 -14.19 -10.47
CA ASP A 153 3.51 -15.21 -9.71
C ASP A 153 4.68 -14.56 -8.96
N TYR A 154 4.57 -14.52 -7.65
CA TYR A 154 5.59 -14.03 -6.74
C TYR A 154 6.47 -15.14 -6.16
N SER A 155 6.30 -16.41 -6.58
CA SER A 155 7.09 -17.53 -6.08
C SER A 155 8.58 -17.31 -6.38
N GLY A 156 9.42 -17.55 -5.37
CA GLY A 156 10.86 -17.33 -5.50
C GLY A 156 11.31 -15.86 -5.63
N VAL A 157 10.40 -14.89 -5.43
CA VAL A 157 10.75 -13.47 -5.33
C VAL A 157 10.87 -13.11 -3.85
N PRO A 158 12.09 -12.76 -3.37
CA PRO A 158 12.27 -12.39 -1.97
C PRO A 158 11.56 -11.08 -1.65
N TYR A 159 11.20 -10.92 -0.37
CA TYR A 159 10.75 -9.62 0.14
C TYR A 159 11.95 -8.71 0.36
N ASP A 160 11.84 -7.49 -0.11
CA ASP A 160 12.68 -6.40 0.35
C ASP A 160 12.13 -5.89 1.68
N THR A 161 13.00 -5.61 2.63
CA THR A 161 12.65 -4.89 3.86
C THR A 161 13.04 -3.44 3.68
N VAL A 162 12.04 -2.57 3.53
CA VAL A 162 12.25 -1.14 3.29
C VAL A 162 11.75 -0.34 4.49
N GLU A 163 12.63 0.48 5.07
CA GLU A 163 12.24 1.43 6.11
C GLU A 163 11.74 2.73 5.46
N ILE A 164 10.47 3.04 5.68
CA ILE A 164 9.85 4.26 5.20
C ILE A 164 9.65 5.18 6.40
N GLY A 165 10.36 6.32 6.39
CA GLY A 165 10.24 7.31 7.45
C GLY A 165 8.82 7.87 7.55
N LEU A 166 8.30 7.92 8.78
CA LEU A 166 7.00 8.51 9.04
C LEU A 166 7.11 10.04 8.98
N ARG A 167 6.29 10.67 8.13
CA ARG A 167 6.25 12.14 8.03
C ARG A 167 5.49 12.76 9.20
N THR A 168 5.72 14.05 9.44
CA THR A 168 4.85 14.82 10.34
C THR A 168 3.48 15.00 9.68
N ILE A 169 2.41 14.58 10.39
CA ILE A 169 1.02 14.64 9.90
C ILE A 169 0.12 15.44 10.84
N ARG A 170 -0.91 16.06 10.27
CA ARG A 170 -1.87 16.91 10.97
C ARG A 170 -3.24 16.89 10.28
N LYS A 171 -4.24 17.53 10.89
CA LYS A 171 -5.58 17.64 10.30
C LYS A 171 -5.54 18.18 8.86
N GLY A 172 -6.19 17.48 7.97
CA GLY A 172 -6.23 17.73 6.52
C GLY A 172 -5.28 16.87 5.71
N ASP A 173 -4.32 16.18 6.34
CA ASP A 173 -3.47 15.21 5.67
C ASP A 173 -4.22 13.91 5.39
N SER A 174 -3.73 13.15 4.41
CA SER A 174 -4.19 11.79 4.09
C SER A 174 -3.05 10.93 3.61
N GLY A 175 -3.22 9.60 3.68
CA GLY A 175 -2.25 8.62 3.21
C GLY A 175 -1.98 7.50 4.22
N ALA A 176 -0.96 6.68 3.91
CA ALA A 176 -0.57 5.54 4.73
C ALA A 176 -0.14 5.94 6.14
N ASP A 177 0.62 7.03 6.29
CA ASP A 177 1.05 7.52 7.62
C ASP A 177 -0.16 7.85 8.50
N VAL A 178 -1.21 8.45 7.91
CA VAL A 178 -2.43 8.78 8.64
C VAL A 178 -3.16 7.50 9.07
N ARG A 179 -3.24 6.51 8.17
CA ARG A 179 -3.82 5.21 8.49
C ARG A 179 -3.06 4.52 9.61
N THR A 180 -1.72 4.46 9.53
CA THR A 180 -0.86 3.91 10.59
C THR A 180 -1.11 4.63 11.92
N ALA A 181 -1.20 5.96 11.92
CA ALA A 181 -1.51 6.71 13.14
C ALA A 181 -2.89 6.37 13.71
N GLN A 182 -3.90 6.20 12.86
CA GLN A 182 -5.24 5.80 13.28
C GLN A 182 -5.24 4.39 13.89
N GLU A 183 -4.52 3.44 13.29
CA GLU A 183 -4.36 2.07 13.80
C GLU A 183 -3.70 2.06 15.17
N LEU A 184 -2.58 2.79 15.33
CA LEU A 184 -1.87 2.92 16.61
C LEU A 184 -2.71 3.59 17.69
N LEU A 185 -3.45 4.65 17.34
CA LEU A 185 -4.35 5.32 18.28
C LEU A 185 -5.47 4.39 18.75
N VAL A 186 -6.07 3.61 17.86
CA VAL A 186 -7.10 2.61 18.21
C VAL A 186 -6.51 1.53 19.11
N ALA A 187 -5.32 1.00 18.78
CA ALA A 187 -4.62 0.03 19.60
C ALA A 187 -4.31 0.59 21.01
N ALA A 188 -4.01 1.89 21.11
CA ALA A 188 -3.82 2.60 22.38
C ALA A 188 -5.14 3.00 23.08
N GLY A 189 -6.31 2.61 22.56
CA GLY A 189 -7.62 2.85 23.19
C GLY A 189 -8.29 4.17 22.84
N TYR A 190 -7.82 4.90 21.82
CA TYR A 190 -8.40 6.19 21.40
C TYR A 190 -9.31 6.03 20.19
N ASP A 191 -10.53 6.59 20.25
CA ASP A 191 -11.51 6.53 19.16
C ASP A 191 -11.15 7.54 18.06
N VAL A 192 -10.82 7.04 16.89
CA VAL A 192 -10.56 7.83 15.68
C VAL A 192 -11.75 7.82 14.69
N GLY A 193 -12.82 7.11 15.02
CA GLY A 193 -13.91 6.78 14.10
C GLY A 193 -13.47 5.70 13.10
N LYS A 194 -13.45 6.03 11.82
CA LYS A 194 -12.99 5.10 10.78
C LYS A 194 -11.48 5.17 10.59
N ILE A 195 -10.85 4.03 10.40
CA ILE A 195 -9.47 3.92 9.92
C ILE A 195 -9.51 4.03 8.38
N ASP A 196 -9.53 5.24 7.87
CA ASP A 196 -9.71 5.55 6.44
C ASP A 196 -8.49 6.23 5.79
N GLY A 197 -7.45 6.51 6.61
CA GLY A 197 -6.26 7.23 6.16
C GLY A 197 -6.51 8.72 5.92
N ILE A 198 -7.57 9.31 6.48
CA ILE A 198 -7.87 10.75 6.40
C ILE A 198 -7.81 11.36 7.80
N PHE A 199 -6.92 12.33 8.01
CA PHE A 199 -6.77 13.02 9.30
C PHE A 199 -7.92 14.03 9.49
N GLY A 200 -9.08 13.52 9.92
CA GLY A 200 -10.29 14.27 10.15
C GLY A 200 -10.38 14.88 11.57
N ALA A 201 -11.59 15.29 11.95
CA ALA A 201 -11.86 15.86 13.28
C ALA A 201 -11.71 14.80 14.40
N ASN A 202 -12.19 13.57 14.18
CA ASN A 202 -12.09 12.48 15.15
C ASN A 202 -10.63 12.11 15.40
N THR A 203 -9.84 11.93 14.34
CA THR A 203 -8.40 11.68 14.44
C THR A 203 -7.69 12.80 15.20
N LEU A 204 -8.03 14.09 14.94
CA LEU A 204 -7.46 15.21 15.69
C LEU A 204 -7.78 15.14 17.18
N SER A 205 -9.01 14.80 17.53
CA SER A 205 -9.44 14.68 18.93
C SER A 205 -8.68 13.54 19.63
N ALA A 206 -8.57 12.38 18.98
CA ALA A 206 -7.82 11.23 19.47
C ALA A 206 -6.33 11.56 19.70
N VAL A 207 -5.69 12.23 18.73
CA VAL A 207 -4.28 12.65 18.85
C VAL A 207 -4.07 13.58 20.03
N ARG A 208 -4.93 14.57 20.23
CA ARG A 208 -4.80 15.50 21.37
C ARG A 208 -5.00 14.82 22.72
N ALA A 209 -5.97 13.90 22.81
CA ALA A 209 -6.17 13.10 24.00
C ALA A 209 -4.93 12.23 24.30
N PHE A 210 -4.43 11.49 23.29
CA PHE A 210 -3.22 10.71 23.40
C PHE A 210 -2.02 11.56 23.85
N GLN A 211 -1.79 12.71 23.22
CA GLN A 211 -0.69 13.61 23.57
C GLN A 211 -0.79 14.09 25.03
N HIS A 212 -1.99 14.49 25.47
CA HIS A 212 -2.25 14.90 26.84
C HIS A 212 -1.91 13.78 27.83
N ASP A 213 -2.42 12.58 27.61
CA ASP A 213 -2.29 11.44 28.53
C ASP A 213 -0.85 10.92 28.60
N HIS A 214 -0.06 11.14 27.55
CA HIS A 214 1.37 10.78 27.50
C HIS A 214 2.32 11.95 27.77
N GLY A 215 1.83 13.05 28.36
CA GLY A 215 2.66 14.20 28.77
C GLY A 215 3.31 14.96 27.62
N LEU A 216 2.75 14.82 26.39
CA LEU A 216 3.16 15.59 25.21
C LEU A 216 2.34 16.88 25.10
N THR A 217 2.82 17.85 24.32
CA THR A 217 2.03 19.05 24.00
C THR A 217 0.83 18.63 23.14
N PRO A 218 -0.44 18.90 23.55
CA PRO A 218 -1.63 18.45 22.83
C PRO A 218 -1.95 19.40 21.66
N ASP A 219 -1.00 19.58 20.74
CA ASP A 219 -1.10 20.44 19.55
C ASP A 219 -1.91 19.80 18.41
N GLY A 220 -2.11 18.48 18.46
CA GLY A 220 -2.80 17.71 17.44
C GLY A 220 -1.95 17.45 16.19
N ILE A 221 -0.61 17.55 16.31
CA ILE A 221 0.35 17.26 15.25
C ILE A 221 1.12 16.00 15.61
N ILE A 222 1.09 14.98 14.77
CA ILE A 222 1.91 13.79 14.97
C ILE A 222 3.27 14.04 14.33
N GLY A 223 4.20 14.57 15.11
CA GLY A 223 5.63 14.72 14.78
C GLY A 223 6.45 13.58 15.41
N ALA A 224 7.78 13.69 15.31
CA ALA A 224 8.70 12.64 15.78
C ALA A 224 8.46 12.15 17.20
N LYS A 225 8.16 13.06 18.14
CA LYS A 225 7.90 12.71 19.55
C LYS A 225 6.58 11.94 19.72
N THR A 226 5.52 12.36 19.01
CA THR A 226 4.22 11.69 19.08
C THR A 226 4.29 10.32 18.39
N TRP A 227 5.01 10.20 17.26
CA TRP A 227 5.28 8.91 16.63
C TRP A 227 6.03 7.95 17.54
N ALA A 228 7.07 8.42 18.24
CA ALA A 228 7.83 7.61 19.17
C ALA A 228 6.94 7.09 20.32
N ALA A 229 6.09 7.95 20.88
CA ALA A 229 5.15 7.55 21.93
C ALA A 229 4.09 6.54 21.42
N LEU A 230 3.52 6.76 20.21
CA LEU A 230 2.56 5.83 19.62
C LEU A 230 3.16 4.44 19.37
N LYS A 231 4.40 4.37 18.89
CA LYS A 231 5.10 3.10 18.68
C LYS A 231 5.46 2.39 19.99
N ALA A 232 5.76 3.14 21.05
CA ALA A 232 6.07 2.57 22.36
C ALA A 232 4.87 1.87 23.00
N THR A 233 3.63 2.30 22.69
CA THR A 233 2.41 1.63 23.17
C THR A 233 2.16 0.26 22.53
N GLU A 234 2.76 -0.05 21.38
CA GLU A 234 2.74 -1.41 20.80
C GLU A 234 3.68 -2.36 21.53
N ASP A 235 4.82 -1.86 22.00
CA ASP A 235 5.86 -2.68 22.66
C ASP A 235 5.46 -3.08 24.11
N ASP A 236 4.60 -2.28 24.75
CA ASP A 236 4.06 -2.59 26.10
C ASP A 236 2.97 -3.68 26.08
N GLY A 237 2.52 -4.11 24.90
CA GLY A 237 1.53 -5.18 24.68
C GLY A 237 2.14 -6.54 24.32
N GLU A 238 3.44 -6.65 24.17
CA GLU A 238 4.11 -7.93 23.96
C GLU A 238 4.11 -8.68 25.31
N ILE A 239 3.13 -9.57 25.51
CA ILE A 239 3.15 -10.57 26.59
C ILE A 239 4.41 -11.40 26.36
N LYS A 240 5.44 -11.12 27.16
CA LYS A 240 6.64 -11.94 27.14
C LYS A 240 6.23 -13.38 27.48
N PRO A 241 6.83 -14.39 26.83
CA PRO A 241 6.50 -15.80 27.10
C PRO A 241 6.62 -16.20 28.58
N GLU A 242 7.29 -15.41 29.39
CA GLU A 242 7.49 -15.60 30.84
C GLU A 242 6.32 -15.09 31.70
N ASP A 243 5.39 -14.27 31.16
CA ASP A 243 4.26 -13.70 31.88
C ASP A 243 2.93 -14.47 31.67
N VAL A 244 2.94 -15.56 30.90
CA VAL A 244 1.78 -16.45 30.74
C VAL A 244 1.77 -17.43 31.91
N PRO A 245 0.73 -17.43 32.80
CA PRO A 245 0.62 -18.45 33.82
C PRO A 245 0.50 -19.81 33.12
N VAL A 246 1.51 -20.66 33.21
CA VAL A 246 1.45 -22.07 32.82
C VAL A 246 0.57 -22.79 33.86
N GLU A 247 -0.70 -23.01 33.55
CA GLU A 247 -1.43 -24.10 34.18
C GLU A 247 -0.85 -25.41 33.61
N ASP A 248 -0.44 -26.30 34.49
CA ASP A 248 0.20 -27.58 34.20
C ASP A 248 -0.59 -28.42 33.19
N GLY A 249 -0.15 -28.43 31.93
CA GLY A 249 -0.68 -29.25 30.87
C GLY A 249 0.09 -29.00 29.58
N GLU A 250 0.87 -30.01 29.15
CA GLU A 250 1.81 -30.03 28.03
C GLU A 250 1.46 -29.10 26.85
N ALA A 251 2.11 -27.96 26.77
CA ALA A 251 2.05 -27.06 25.62
C ALA A 251 2.88 -27.66 24.48
N ILE A 252 2.23 -28.33 23.53
CA ILE A 252 2.84 -28.60 22.21
C ILE A 252 3.08 -27.23 21.58
N ALA A 253 4.33 -26.91 21.31
CA ALA A 253 4.68 -25.62 20.72
C ALA A 253 3.93 -25.42 19.41
N TRP A 254 3.12 -24.36 19.30
CA TRP A 254 2.31 -24.00 18.14
C TRP A 254 3.08 -24.11 16.80
N ASP A 255 4.37 -23.76 16.80
CA ASP A 255 5.25 -23.82 15.62
C ASP A 255 5.59 -25.25 15.15
N SER A 256 5.38 -26.27 15.99
CA SER A 256 5.61 -27.68 15.63
C SER A 256 4.35 -28.40 15.15
N MET A 257 3.18 -27.75 15.19
CA MET A 257 1.90 -28.31 14.75
C MET A 257 1.75 -28.24 13.24
N THR A 258 1.17 -29.30 12.65
CA THR A 258 0.74 -29.28 11.25
C THR A 258 -0.42 -28.31 11.02
N LEU A 259 -0.70 -27.96 9.78
CA LEU A 259 -1.81 -27.06 9.44
C LEU A 259 -3.17 -27.61 9.90
N GLU A 260 -3.38 -28.93 9.82
CA GLU A 260 -4.60 -29.61 10.26
C GLU A 260 -4.77 -29.53 11.78
N GLU A 261 -3.72 -29.75 12.55
CA GLU A 261 -3.72 -29.64 14.02
C GLU A 261 -3.97 -28.18 14.48
N LYS A 262 -3.41 -27.19 13.78
CA LYS A 262 -3.67 -25.77 14.04
C LYS A 262 -5.13 -25.39 13.78
N VAL A 263 -5.73 -25.89 12.71
CA VAL A 263 -7.13 -25.64 12.37
C VAL A 263 -8.07 -26.30 13.42
N GLU A 264 -7.73 -27.49 13.88
CA GLU A 264 -8.52 -28.20 14.89
C GLU A 264 -8.45 -27.53 16.27
N ASP A 265 -7.28 -27.01 16.66
CA ASP A 265 -7.10 -26.24 17.90
C ASP A 265 -7.86 -24.90 17.85
N LEU A 266 -7.79 -24.17 16.73
CA LEU A 266 -8.59 -22.95 16.52
C LEU A 266 -10.09 -23.22 16.58
N HIS A 267 -10.56 -24.31 16.01
CA HIS A 267 -11.97 -24.69 16.04
C HIS A 267 -12.44 -25.01 17.47
N LYS A 268 -11.63 -25.73 18.25
CA LYS A 268 -11.90 -26.00 19.67
C LYS A 268 -12.00 -24.72 20.51
N ARG A 269 -11.08 -23.77 20.29
CA ARG A 269 -11.08 -22.48 21.01
C ARG A 269 -12.29 -21.61 20.63
N LEU A 270 -12.70 -21.63 19.37
CA LEU A 270 -13.88 -20.91 18.90
C LEU A 270 -15.15 -21.46 19.54
N MET A 271 -15.32 -22.79 19.57
CA MET A 271 -16.47 -23.46 20.19
C MET A 271 -16.52 -23.29 21.72
N ALA A 272 -15.36 -23.19 22.37
CA ALA A 272 -15.27 -22.89 23.81
C ALA A 272 -15.71 -21.45 24.14
N ALA A 273 -15.41 -20.50 23.25
CA ALA A 273 -15.81 -19.10 23.39
C ALA A 273 -17.33 -18.89 23.19
N GLU A 274 -17.95 -19.63 22.26
CA GLU A 274 -19.39 -19.56 22.01
C GLU A 274 -20.22 -20.29 23.06
N GLY A 275 -19.65 -21.29 23.77
CA GLY A 275 -20.33 -22.05 24.85
C GLY A 275 -20.40 -21.34 26.20
N GLY A 276 -19.75 -20.18 26.36
CA GLY A 276 -19.70 -19.41 27.62
C GLY A 276 -20.86 -18.44 27.87
N GLU A 277 -21.75 -18.19 26.91
CA GLU A 277 -22.84 -17.21 27.04
C GLU A 277 -24.23 -17.77 27.32
N SER A 278 -24.35 -18.99 27.86
CA SER A 278 -25.65 -19.45 28.29
C SER A 278 -25.62 -20.07 29.69
N ARG A 279 -25.44 -19.24 30.72
CA ARG A 279 -25.94 -19.50 32.10
C ARG A 279 -25.79 -18.22 32.95
N GLY A 280 -26.94 -17.54 33.18
CA GLY A 280 -27.02 -16.48 34.17
C GLY A 280 -28.12 -15.48 33.86
#